data_bbb3158a6f21f0c601172193595e2edd
#
_entry.id   bbb3158a6f21f0c601172193595e2edd
#
_cell.length_a   1.000
_cell.length_b   1.000
_cell.length_c   1.000
_cell.angle_alpha   90.00
_cell.angle_beta   90.00
_cell.angle_gamma   90.00
#
_symmetry.space_group_name_H-M   'P 1'
#
loop_
_entity.id
_entity.type
_entity.pdbx_description
1 polymer ?
#
loop_
_entity_poly.entity_id
_entity_poly.type
_entity_poly.pdbx_seq_one_letter_code
_entity_poly.pdbx_strand_id
1 'polypeptide(L)'
;MWQRIQTLYLGLAAAIVFAMFFCTFATIIGPDGTKITIVYSEKIAYLSLMIMMFIAQVAAAASFKAFFLQARVAVIAGLLAIGFQIWLGIDILRNLDGMSFNVTALFPLVAAALDFMAAQRSMVDEMTLQAVKSTRKGRRKRQK
;
A
#
# COMPACT_ATOMS: atom_id res chain seq x y z
N MET A 1 -16.12 16.43 1.93
CA MET A 1 -15.31 16.32 0.72
C MET A 1 -13.95 15.70 0.96
N TRP A 2 -13.30 15.97 2.07
CA TRP A 2 -11.96 15.46 2.40
C TRP A 2 -11.87 13.94 2.55
N GLN A 3 -12.93 13.27 2.98
CA GLN A 3 -13.02 11.81 3.11
C GLN A 3 -12.78 11.06 1.78
N ARG A 4 -13.06 11.69 0.65
CA ARG A 4 -12.89 11.08 -0.68
C ARG A 4 -11.42 10.99 -1.10
N ILE A 5 -10.58 11.93 -0.65
CA ILE A 5 -9.17 11.97 -1.04
C ILE A 5 -8.38 10.80 -0.42
N GLN A 6 -8.65 10.46 0.84
CA GLN A 6 -8.02 9.33 1.53
C GLN A 6 -8.37 8.01 0.87
N THR A 7 -9.65 7.81 0.59
CA THR A 7 -10.14 6.61 -0.12
C THR A 7 -9.56 6.53 -1.53
N LEU A 8 -9.33 7.69 -2.17
CA LEU A 8 -8.72 7.74 -3.49
C LEU A 8 -7.25 7.29 -3.44
N TYR A 9 -6.47 7.71 -2.45
CA TYR A 9 -5.08 7.24 -2.28
C TYR A 9 -5.02 5.73 -2.03
N LEU A 10 -5.89 5.20 -1.16
CA LEU A 10 -5.98 3.77 -0.90
C LEU A 10 -6.47 2.99 -2.12
N GLY A 11 -7.43 3.53 -2.86
CA GLY A 11 -7.89 2.95 -4.12
C GLY A 11 -6.80 2.90 -5.19
N LEU A 12 -5.98 3.95 -5.27
CA LEU A 12 -4.83 4.00 -6.19
C LEU A 12 -3.75 3.00 -5.79
N ALA A 13 -3.44 2.89 -4.49
CA ALA A 13 -2.51 1.90 -3.97
C ALA A 13 -2.98 0.47 -4.27
N ALA A 14 -4.26 0.19 -4.02
CA ALA A 14 -4.87 -1.11 -4.35
C ALA A 14 -4.83 -1.41 -5.85
N ALA A 15 -5.06 -0.41 -6.71
CA ALA A 15 -4.97 -0.57 -8.16
C ALA A 15 -3.54 -0.88 -8.62
N ILE A 16 -2.53 -0.25 -8.01
CA ILE A 16 -1.12 -0.54 -8.31
C ILE A 16 -0.77 -1.98 -7.91
N VAL A 17 -1.16 -2.41 -6.71
CA VAL A 17 -0.94 -3.79 -6.25
C VAL A 17 -1.69 -4.78 -7.13
N PHE A 18 -2.92 -4.47 -7.52
CA PHE A 18 -3.68 -5.31 -8.47
C PHE A 18 -2.99 -5.42 -9.83
N ALA A 19 -2.47 -4.32 -10.37
CA ALA A 19 -1.72 -4.33 -11.62
C ALA A 19 -0.47 -5.22 -11.55
N MET A 20 0.19 -5.30 -10.38
CA MET A 20 1.36 -6.14 -10.18
C MET A 20 1.08 -7.64 -10.39
N PHE A 21 -0.16 -8.12 -10.19
CA PHE A 21 -0.51 -9.52 -10.47
C PHE A 21 -0.30 -9.91 -11.93
N PHE A 22 -0.37 -8.94 -12.84
CA PHE A 22 -0.22 -9.13 -14.29
C PHE A 22 1.14 -8.65 -14.81
N CYS A 23 1.95 -8.02 -13.97
CA CYS A 23 3.24 -7.48 -14.36
C CYS A 23 4.34 -8.52 -14.24
N THR A 24 5.35 -8.38 -15.11
CA THR A 24 6.57 -9.18 -15.05
C THR A 24 7.54 -8.57 -14.04
N PHE A 25 8.09 -9.42 -13.17
CA PHE A 25 9.12 -9.04 -12.20
C PHE A 25 10.50 -8.90 -12.82
N ALA A 26 10.93 -9.93 -13.53
CA ALA A 26 12.26 -10.01 -14.12
C ALA A 26 12.24 -10.82 -15.41
N THR A 27 13.27 -10.61 -16.22
CA THR A 27 13.51 -11.39 -17.43
C THR A 27 14.89 -12.02 -17.32
N ILE A 28 14.98 -13.34 -17.45
CA ILE A 28 16.22 -14.10 -17.53
C ILE A 28 16.59 -14.23 -18.99
N ILE A 29 17.84 -13.90 -19.33
CA ILE A 29 18.39 -14.13 -20.66
C ILE A 29 19.22 -15.42 -20.58
N GLY A 30 18.70 -16.49 -21.19
CA GLY A 30 19.41 -17.76 -21.29
C GLY A 30 20.64 -17.67 -22.19
N PRO A 31 21.59 -18.64 -22.09
CA PRO A 31 22.78 -18.68 -22.93
C PRO A 31 22.47 -18.76 -24.42
N ASP A 32 21.28 -19.22 -24.80
CA ASP A 32 20.81 -19.32 -26.19
C ASP A 32 20.03 -18.08 -26.66
N GLY A 33 20.05 -16.97 -25.89
CA GLY A 33 19.31 -15.77 -26.22
C GLY A 33 17.79 -15.85 -25.97
N THR A 34 17.32 -16.95 -25.38
CA THR A 34 15.91 -17.11 -24.99
C THR A 34 15.59 -16.21 -23.80
N LYS A 35 14.50 -15.43 -23.91
CA LYS A 35 14.00 -14.57 -22.84
C LYS A 35 12.92 -15.30 -22.06
N ILE A 36 13.20 -15.63 -20.81
CA ILE A 36 12.21 -16.20 -19.89
C ILE A 36 11.74 -15.07 -18.96
N THR A 37 10.48 -14.71 -19.06
CA THR A 37 9.85 -13.69 -18.21
C THR A 37 9.31 -14.35 -16.95
N ILE A 38 9.64 -13.80 -15.78
CA ILE A 38 9.10 -14.23 -14.48
C ILE A 38 8.03 -13.24 -14.05
N VAL A 39 6.82 -13.73 -13.84
CA VAL A 39 5.69 -12.94 -13.31
C VAL A 39 5.68 -13.02 -11.78
N TYR A 40 5.21 -11.96 -11.11
CA TYR A 40 5.10 -11.96 -9.64
C TYR A 40 4.23 -13.10 -9.10
N SER A 41 3.20 -13.49 -9.83
CA SER A 41 2.26 -14.55 -9.44
C SER A 41 2.86 -15.97 -9.48
N GLU A 42 3.98 -16.19 -10.14
CA GLU A 42 4.64 -17.51 -10.22
C GLU A 42 5.33 -17.89 -8.91
N LYS A 43 5.81 -16.90 -8.15
CA LYS A 43 6.41 -17.15 -6.83
C LYS A 43 5.33 -17.09 -5.74
N ILE A 44 5.01 -18.23 -5.12
CA ILE A 44 3.98 -18.36 -4.08
C ILE A 44 4.18 -17.35 -2.94
N ALA A 45 5.44 -17.11 -2.54
CA ALA A 45 5.76 -16.14 -1.50
C ALA A 45 5.37 -14.70 -1.89
N TYR A 46 5.62 -14.29 -3.13
CA TYR A 46 5.22 -12.97 -3.62
C TYR A 46 3.72 -12.87 -3.78
N LEU A 47 3.09 -13.94 -4.32
CA LEU A 47 1.65 -14.00 -4.48
C LEU A 47 0.93 -13.84 -3.14
N SER A 48 1.38 -14.54 -2.10
CA SER A 48 0.76 -14.46 -0.77
C SER A 48 0.88 -13.05 -0.16
N LEU A 49 2.05 -12.41 -0.25
CA LEU A 49 2.25 -11.05 0.23
C LEU A 49 1.42 -10.03 -0.55
N MET A 50 1.33 -10.16 -1.87
CA MET A 50 0.51 -9.30 -2.71
C MET A 50 -0.97 -9.41 -2.37
N ILE A 51 -1.47 -10.62 -2.13
CA ILE A 51 -2.86 -10.85 -1.68
C ILE A 51 -3.09 -10.18 -0.31
N MET A 52 -2.17 -10.35 0.64
CA MET A 52 -2.27 -9.70 1.96
C MET A 52 -2.27 -8.18 1.86
N MET A 53 -1.39 -7.60 1.04
CA MET A 53 -1.35 -6.15 0.79
C MET A 53 -2.66 -5.67 0.17
N PHE A 54 -3.16 -6.35 -0.84
CA PHE A 54 -4.40 -5.98 -1.52
C PHE A 54 -5.60 -6.02 -0.56
N ILE A 55 -5.73 -7.08 0.24
CA ILE A 55 -6.79 -7.21 1.25
C ILE A 55 -6.67 -6.08 2.28
N ALA A 56 -5.47 -5.76 2.77
CA ALA A 56 -5.26 -4.68 3.73
C ALA A 56 -5.66 -3.31 3.16
N GLN A 57 -5.30 -3.02 1.91
CA GLN A 57 -5.66 -1.76 1.24
C GLN A 57 -7.16 -1.65 0.99
N VAL A 58 -7.81 -2.72 0.54
CA VAL A 58 -9.27 -2.75 0.36
C VAL A 58 -9.98 -2.61 1.70
N ALA A 59 -9.51 -3.27 2.76
CA ALA A 59 -10.06 -3.14 4.11
C ALA A 59 -9.90 -1.70 4.65
N ALA A 60 -8.75 -1.07 4.42
CA ALA A 60 -8.53 0.34 4.77
C ALA A 60 -9.49 1.26 3.99
N ALA A 61 -9.65 1.04 2.69
CA ALA A 61 -10.58 1.81 1.87
C ALA A 61 -12.03 1.62 2.29
N ALA A 62 -12.44 0.40 2.66
CA ALA A 62 -13.79 0.10 3.16
C ALA A 62 -14.08 0.72 4.54
N SER A 63 -13.04 0.98 5.32
CA SER A 63 -13.14 1.56 6.68
C SER A 63 -13.34 3.09 6.68
N PHE A 64 -13.85 3.68 5.60
CA PHE A 64 -13.99 5.13 5.42
C PHE A 64 -14.86 5.83 6.48
N LYS A 65 -15.70 5.11 7.22
CA LYS A 65 -16.54 5.66 8.31
C LYS A 65 -15.79 5.77 9.65
N ALA A 66 -14.70 5.04 9.82
CA ALA A 66 -13.91 4.98 11.05
C ALA A 66 -12.47 5.41 10.78
N PHE A 67 -12.19 6.72 10.81
CA PHE A 67 -10.87 7.28 10.47
C PHE A 67 -9.71 6.66 11.26
N PHE A 68 -9.94 6.40 12.53
CA PHE A 68 -8.94 5.78 13.39
C PHE A 68 -8.57 4.37 12.94
N LEU A 69 -9.58 3.56 12.57
CA LEU A 69 -9.38 2.22 12.03
C LEU A 69 -8.72 2.28 10.66
N GLN A 70 -9.22 3.17 9.80
CA GLN A 70 -8.66 3.39 8.45
C GLN A 70 -7.17 3.74 8.51
N ALA A 71 -6.78 4.67 9.40
CA ALA A 71 -5.38 5.05 9.57
C ALA A 71 -4.51 3.87 9.99
N ARG A 72 -4.95 3.06 10.95
CA ARG A 72 -4.19 1.91 11.43
C ARG A 72 -4.02 0.84 10.35
N VAL A 73 -5.09 0.50 9.65
CA VAL A 73 -5.04 -0.50 8.58
C VAL A 73 -4.19 -0.01 7.40
N ALA A 74 -4.26 1.28 7.07
CA ALA A 74 -3.40 1.88 6.04
C ALA A 74 -1.91 1.84 6.43
N VAL A 75 -1.56 2.08 7.70
CA VAL A 75 -0.17 1.91 8.19
C VAL A 75 0.28 0.47 8.06
N ILE A 76 -0.56 -0.50 8.42
CA ILE A 76 -0.23 -1.93 8.27
C ILE A 76 0.00 -2.28 6.80
N ALA A 77 -0.86 -1.80 5.90
CA ALA A 77 -0.69 -2.00 4.46
C ALA A 77 0.64 -1.41 3.95
N GLY A 78 0.97 -0.19 4.37
CA GLY A 78 2.23 0.46 4.03
C GLY A 78 3.46 -0.29 4.56
N LEU A 79 3.40 -0.83 5.78
CA LEU A 79 4.48 -1.65 6.36
C LEU A 79 4.65 -2.97 5.61
N LEU A 80 3.55 -3.62 5.20
CA LEU A 80 3.60 -4.82 4.36
C LEU A 80 4.25 -4.51 3.00
N ALA A 81 3.91 -3.37 2.40
CA ALA A 81 4.49 -2.95 1.13
C ALA A 81 5.99 -2.67 1.25
N ILE A 82 6.45 -2.05 2.35
CA ILE A 82 7.89 -1.87 2.62
C ILE A 82 8.58 -3.22 2.83
N GLY A 83 8.00 -4.12 3.60
CA GLY A 83 8.53 -5.46 3.81
C GLY A 83 8.68 -6.22 2.50
N PHE A 84 7.68 -6.14 1.64
CA PHE A 84 7.73 -6.71 0.29
C PHE A 84 8.82 -6.07 -0.57
N GLN A 85 8.96 -4.74 -0.52
CA GLN A 85 10.01 -4.02 -1.24
C GLN A 85 11.42 -4.43 -0.78
N ILE A 86 11.63 -4.61 0.52
CA ILE A 86 12.91 -5.09 1.07
C ILE A 86 13.20 -6.50 0.56
N TRP A 87 12.21 -7.38 0.56
CA TRP A 87 12.38 -8.74 0.04
C TRP A 87 12.75 -8.74 -1.45
N LEU A 88 12.02 -7.95 -2.25
CA LEU A 88 12.36 -7.77 -3.68
C LEU A 88 13.79 -7.26 -3.84
N GLY A 89 14.21 -6.27 -3.04
CA GLY A 89 15.56 -5.73 -3.06
C GLY A 89 16.63 -6.79 -2.77
N ILE A 90 16.40 -7.66 -1.79
CA ILE A 90 17.31 -8.76 -1.47
C ILE A 90 17.40 -9.75 -2.63
N ASP A 91 16.27 -10.12 -3.23
CA ASP A 91 16.25 -11.03 -4.37
C ASP A 91 16.95 -10.44 -5.61
N ILE A 92 16.78 -9.14 -5.83
CA ILE A 92 17.48 -8.40 -6.88
C ILE A 92 18.99 -8.47 -6.65
N LEU A 93 19.45 -8.14 -5.43
CA LEU A 93 20.88 -8.13 -5.10
C LEU A 93 21.52 -9.52 -5.21
N ARG A 94 20.75 -10.59 -4.95
CA ARG A 94 21.26 -11.97 -5.04
C ARG A 94 21.37 -12.48 -6.48
N ASN A 95 20.61 -11.91 -7.40
CA ASN A 95 20.47 -12.41 -8.77
C ASN A 95 20.88 -11.39 -9.83
N LEU A 96 21.77 -10.43 -9.48
CA LEU A 96 22.22 -9.37 -10.40
C LEU A 96 22.90 -9.91 -11.67
N ASP A 97 23.56 -11.05 -11.58
CA ASP A 97 24.44 -11.56 -12.65
C ASP A 97 23.71 -12.30 -13.80
N GLY A 98 22.38 -12.37 -13.77
CA GLY A 98 21.66 -13.14 -14.80
C GLY A 98 20.24 -12.67 -15.08
N MET A 99 19.77 -11.62 -14.40
CA MET A 99 18.38 -11.15 -14.53
C MET A 99 18.32 -9.66 -14.87
N SER A 100 17.48 -9.32 -15.83
CA SER A 100 17.07 -7.94 -16.09
C SER A 100 15.78 -7.66 -15.32
N PHE A 101 15.80 -6.66 -14.43
CA PHE A 101 14.64 -6.30 -13.59
C PHE A 101 13.80 -5.22 -14.24
N ASN A 102 12.47 -5.34 -14.08
CA ASN A 102 11.53 -4.36 -14.59
C ASN A 102 11.33 -3.20 -13.60
N VAL A 103 10.96 -2.04 -14.13
CA VAL A 103 10.58 -0.84 -13.34
C VAL A 103 9.41 -1.14 -12.38
N THR A 104 8.60 -2.15 -12.67
CA THR A 104 7.52 -2.62 -11.80
C THR A 104 7.99 -3.04 -10.40
N ALA A 105 9.28 -3.34 -10.22
CA ALA A 105 9.88 -3.61 -8.92
C ALA A 105 9.79 -2.43 -7.93
N LEU A 106 9.54 -1.20 -8.42
CA LEU A 106 9.32 -0.01 -7.60
C LEU A 106 7.85 0.20 -7.19
N PHE A 107 6.92 -0.56 -7.74
CA PHE A 107 5.48 -0.41 -7.46
C PHE A 107 5.11 -0.58 -5.98
N PRO A 108 5.68 -1.52 -5.22
CA PRO A 108 5.41 -1.63 -3.78
C PRO A 108 5.84 -0.38 -3.01
N LEU A 109 6.92 0.29 -3.43
CA LEU A 109 7.38 1.52 -2.81
C LEU A 109 6.38 2.67 -3.03
N VAL A 110 5.84 2.79 -4.24
CA VAL A 110 4.81 3.79 -4.57
C VAL A 110 3.52 3.49 -3.80
N ALA A 111 3.11 2.23 -3.72
CA ALA A 111 1.95 1.82 -2.93
C ALA A 111 2.14 2.16 -1.45
N ALA A 112 3.31 1.89 -0.85
CA ALA A 112 3.63 2.25 0.52
C ALA A 112 3.53 3.76 0.76
N ALA A 113 4.07 4.59 -0.14
CA ALA A 113 3.97 6.03 -0.03
C ALA A 113 2.52 6.52 -0.03
N LEU A 114 1.67 5.96 -0.91
CA LEU A 114 0.24 6.28 -0.96
C LEU A 114 -0.50 5.85 0.31
N ASP A 115 -0.18 4.67 0.85
CA ASP A 115 -0.79 4.15 2.08
C ASP A 115 -0.42 5.04 3.28
N PHE A 116 0.84 5.49 3.40
CA PHE A 116 1.25 6.42 4.46
C PHE A 116 0.63 7.81 4.31
N MET A 117 0.51 8.33 3.09
CA MET A 117 -0.19 9.59 2.84
C MET A 117 -1.67 9.48 3.23
N ALA A 118 -2.33 8.38 2.93
CA ALA A 118 -3.69 8.11 3.35
C ALA A 118 -3.82 8.04 4.87
N ALA A 119 -2.89 7.34 5.54
CA ALA A 119 -2.86 7.22 7.00
C ALA A 119 -2.69 8.58 7.68
N GLN A 120 -1.75 9.41 7.22
CA GLN A 120 -1.55 10.77 7.75
C GLN A 120 -2.81 11.63 7.63
N ARG A 121 -3.45 11.61 6.46
CA ARG A 121 -4.70 12.36 6.24
C ARG A 121 -5.82 11.88 7.16
N SER A 122 -5.98 10.57 7.31
CA SER A 122 -6.97 9.99 8.21
C SER A 122 -6.74 10.38 9.67
N MET A 123 -5.49 10.44 10.13
CA MET A 123 -5.15 10.89 11.49
C MET A 123 -5.47 12.38 11.71
N VAL A 124 -5.14 13.24 10.75
CA VAL A 124 -5.44 14.68 10.84
C VAL A 124 -6.94 14.91 10.91
N ASP A 125 -7.72 14.19 10.13
CA ASP A 125 -9.19 14.32 10.15
C ASP A 125 -9.78 13.85 11.48
N GLU A 126 -9.26 12.77 12.06
CA GLU A 126 -9.68 12.29 13.39
C GLU A 126 -9.39 13.32 14.48
N MET A 127 -8.18 13.89 14.49
CA MET A 127 -7.81 14.96 15.44
C MET A 127 -8.72 16.18 15.32
N THR A 128 -9.04 16.59 14.10
CA THR A 128 -9.93 17.73 13.82
C THR A 128 -11.35 17.45 14.34
N LEU A 129 -11.87 16.26 14.13
CA LEU A 129 -13.18 15.84 14.65
C LEU A 129 -13.21 15.81 16.17
N GLN A 130 -12.14 15.34 16.82
CA GLN A 130 -12.04 15.32 18.27
C GLN A 130 -11.99 16.75 18.84
N ALA A 131 -11.21 17.65 18.22
CA ALA A 131 -11.16 19.07 18.61
C ALA A 131 -12.52 19.75 18.53
N VAL A 132 -13.27 19.55 17.43
CA VAL A 132 -14.62 20.10 17.25
C VAL A 132 -15.60 19.53 18.29
N LYS A 133 -15.55 18.21 18.57
CA LYS A 133 -16.38 17.56 19.58
C LYS A 133 -16.10 18.09 20.99
N SER A 134 -14.84 18.32 21.35
CA SER A 134 -14.44 18.86 22.66
C SER A 134 -14.91 20.28 22.86
N THR A 135 -14.77 21.14 21.85
CA THR A 135 -15.25 22.53 21.86
C THR A 135 -16.77 22.61 22.03
N ARG A 136 -17.50 21.73 21.34
CA ARG A 136 -18.97 21.64 21.45
C ARG A 136 -19.43 21.18 22.83
N LYS A 137 -18.69 20.25 23.45
CA LYS A 137 -18.94 19.79 24.83
C LYS A 137 -18.70 20.92 25.86
N GLY A 138 -17.63 21.70 25.67
CA GLY A 138 -17.31 22.83 26.52
C GLY A 138 -18.39 23.95 26.48
N ARG A 139 -18.91 24.27 25.29
CA ARG A 139 -20.02 25.22 25.12
C ARG A 139 -21.30 24.80 25.84
N ARG A 140 -21.67 23.51 25.74
CA ARG A 140 -22.87 22.97 26.43
C ARG A 140 -22.76 23.02 27.96
N LYS A 141 -21.53 22.87 28.53
CA LYS A 141 -21.30 22.97 29.96
C LYS A 141 -21.38 24.41 30.49
N ARG A 142 -21.11 25.41 29.66
CA ARG A 142 -21.19 26.85 30.05
C ARG A 142 -22.61 27.42 29.97
N GLN A 143 -23.54 26.72 29.31
CA GLN A 143 -24.92 27.15 29.16
C GLN A 143 -25.88 26.50 30.17
N LYS A 144 -25.37 25.62 31.05
CA LYS A 144 -26.07 25.06 32.23
C LYS A 144 -25.54 25.73 33.50
#